data_ce9d2b60f5433eaa249f296e246d9d7a
#
_entry.id   ce9d2b60f5433eaa249f296e246d9d7a
#
_cell.length_a   1.000
_cell.length_b   1.000
_cell.length_c   1.000
_cell.angle_alpha   90.00
_cell.angle_beta   90.00
_cell.angle_gamma   90.00
#
_symmetry.space_group_name_H-M   'P 1'
#
loop_
_entity.id
_entity.type
_entity.pdbx_description
1 polymer ?
#
loop_
_entity_poly.entity_id
_entity_poly.type
_entity_poly.pdbx_seq_one_letter_code
_entity_poly.pdbx_strand_id
1 'polypeptide(L)'
;MKRQRGTGRVTLAAMAAMCAVAALPGQSWAAGEPNPYAFDSEAKTVKGAPVNSDGPSLTAGSTYKDTIKPGEKRYYRVDLDAKTNAYISAVAVPKLATKVSYADKLSVSIEDRSGYKCGDEDAQFGSALYARPVAAYADRTIAKDTSNCQEAGAYYVLLQRSKADTSTPEPWDVEIRFASESGLKSQGPTAPAENWPSASPPAPGGGPGKRHGGTSFTHATSLKQGEWQDTITPGQSLFYRVPVDWGQQLFASADLGSSTAPDSAKSVNNALVLSLHNPARGYVDDASSLYYDGKQKSLALDPLPPVAYENRYDSTSSTNAMRFAGWYYLSVTLNPEIGKEYGTKPIPLTLRVNVEGEVRSAPAYNGPAGDFQVTKDDQEAADSGKSAPEAAKGDTMQLVAAAGIGAGTVLVLGLGAWTLLARRRTAGAPAQGPAPAAAVAPVTDAAAPFPAQGPAAGQVPGQVPGGHGQIPGQAPGQAPGQYGPPPTW
;
A
#
# COMPACT_ATOMS: atom_id res chain seq x y z
N MET A 1 -63.22 31.96 -44.36
CA MET A 1 -63.76 30.89 -43.58
C MET A 1 -62.65 29.91 -43.24
N LYS A 2 -61.92 30.15 -42.14
CA LYS A 2 -60.68 29.42 -41.81
C LYS A 2 -60.95 28.52 -40.60
N ARG A 3 -60.72 27.23 -40.75
CA ARG A 3 -60.68 26.24 -39.70
C ARG A 3 -59.29 26.32 -39.03
N GLN A 4 -59.21 26.53 -37.72
CA GLN A 4 -58.01 26.34 -36.94
C GLN A 4 -58.07 24.98 -36.22
N ARG A 5 -57.08 24.16 -36.46
CA ARG A 5 -56.82 22.89 -35.76
C ARG A 5 -56.01 23.19 -34.50
N GLY A 6 -56.50 22.79 -33.35
CA GLY A 6 -55.74 22.81 -32.10
C GLY A 6 -54.82 21.60 -32.01
N THR A 7 -53.55 21.88 -31.85
CA THR A 7 -52.51 20.90 -31.56
C THR A 7 -52.31 20.80 -30.07
N GLY A 8 -52.61 19.61 -29.51
CA GLY A 8 -52.29 19.32 -28.10
C GLY A 8 -50.78 19.21 -27.89
N ARG A 9 -50.26 20.01 -26.97
CA ARG A 9 -48.88 19.94 -26.50
C ARG A 9 -48.79 18.86 -25.42
N VAL A 10 -48.09 17.77 -25.76
CA VAL A 10 -47.59 16.78 -24.80
C VAL A 10 -46.29 17.37 -24.27
N THR A 11 -46.28 17.78 -23.01
CA THR A 11 -45.07 18.17 -22.28
C THR A 11 -44.33 16.91 -21.80
N LEU A 12 -43.25 16.58 -22.46
CA LEU A 12 -42.27 15.64 -21.95
C LEU A 12 -41.40 16.33 -20.89
N ALA A 13 -41.55 15.95 -19.63
CA ALA A 13 -40.63 16.33 -18.57
C ALA A 13 -39.36 15.48 -18.71
N ALA A 14 -38.30 16.05 -19.26
CA ALA A 14 -36.97 15.48 -19.23
C ALA A 14 -36.36 15.75 -17.83
N MET A 15 -36.25 14.68 -17.00
CA MET A 15 -35.41 14.71 -15.81
C MET A 15 -33.95 14.67 -16.26
N ALA A 16 -33.29 15.82 -16.20
CA ALA A 16 -31.84 15.91 -16.28
C ALA A 16 -31.25 15.43 -14.96
N ALA A 17 -30.72 14.19 -14.93
CA ALA A 17 -29.86 13.73 -13.86
C ALA A 17 -28.53 14.48 -13.98
N MET A 18 -28.30 15.50 -13.12
CA MET A 18 -27.00 16.10 -12.92
C MET A 18 -26.09 15.07 -12.24
N CYS A 19 -25.18 14.48 -13.00
CA CYS A 19 -24.00 13.83 -12.45
C CYS A 19 -23.09 14.93 -11.87
N ALA A 20 -23.17 15.16 -10.56
CA ALA A 20 -22.15 15.89 -9.85
C ALA A 20 -20.86 15.04 -9.86
N VAL A 21 -19.97 15.31 -10.79
CA VAL A 21 -18.59 14.86 -10.72
C VAL A 21 -17.97 15.66 -9.57
N ALA A 22 -17.82 15.03 -8.42
CA ALA A 22 -16.99 15.55 -7.35
C ALA A 22 -15.56 15.58 -7.87
N ALA A 23 -15.12 16.73 -8.35
CA ALA A 23 -13.72 17.02 -8.59
C ALA A 23 -13.02 16.98 -7.23
N LEU A 24 -12.36 15.88 -6.92
CA LEU A 24 -11.37 15.83 -5.84
C LEU A 24 -10.32 16.90 -6.20
N PRO A 25 -9.92 17.77 -5.26
CA PRO A 25 -8.82 18.68 -5.51
C PRO A 25 -7.57 17.84 -5.77
N GLY A 26 -7.23 17.65 -7.04
CA GLY A 26 -5.93 17.14 -7.43
C GLY A 26 -4.90 18.12 -6.86
N GLN A 27 -4.06 17.65 -5.96
CA GLN A 27 -2.90 18.43 -5.53
C GLN A 27 -2.03 18.62 -6.76
N SER A 28 -2.05 19.82 -7.31
CA SER A 28 -1.13 20.20 -8.38
C SER A 28 0.24 20.41 -7.76
N TRP A 29 1.09 19.41 -7.88
CA TRP A 29 2.51 19.51 -7.55
C TRP A 29 3.18 20.42 -8.58
N ALA A 30 4.09 21.27 -8.13
CA ALA A 30 4.90 22.05 -9.04
C ALA A 30 5.70 21.11 -9.95
N ALA A 31 5.74 21.39 -11.24
CA ALA A 31 6.49 20.58 -12.20
C ALA A 31 7.97 20.53 -11.78
N GLY A 32 8.46 19.31 -11.45
CA GLY A 32 9.84 19.08 -11.02
C GLY A 32 10.02 18.68 -9.56
N GLU A 33 8.96 18.69 -8.72
CA GLU A 33 9.04 18.11 -7.39
C GLU A 33 8.62 16.63 -7.43
N PRO A 34 9.40 15.72 -6.78
CA PRO A 34 9.03 14.31 -6.73
C PRO A 34 7.76 14.10 -5.93
N ASN A 35 6.90 13.18 -6.39
CA ASN A 35 5.70 12.81 -5.66
C ASN A 35 6.08 12.16 -4.31
N PRO A 36 5.45 12.57 -3.20
CA PRO A 36 5.69 11.95 -1.91
C PRO A 36 5.15 10.52 -1.91
N TYR A 37 5.65 9.69 -0.97
CA TYR A 37 5.12 8.37 -0.71
C TYR A 37 3.63 8.44 -0.33
N ALA A 38 2.77 7.79 -1.11
CA ALA A 38 1.35 7.74 -0.85
C ALA A 38 1.02 6.53 0.02
N PHE A 39 0.66 6.78 1.27
CA PHE A 39 0.19 5.73 2.17
C PHE A 39 -1.11 5.10 1.65
N ASP A 40 -1.34 3.85 2.03
CA ASP A 40 -2.61 3.19 1.79
C ASP A 40 -3.77 4.06 2.32
N SER A 41 -4.77 4.30 1.49
CA SER A 41 -5.95 5.10 1.87
C SER A 41 -6.77 4.48 3.00
N GLU A 42 -6.69 3.17 3.18
CA GLU A 42 -7.36 2.43 4.24
C GLU A 42 -6.48 2.22 5.48
N ALA A 43 -5.23 2.69 5.45
CA ALA A 43 -4.32 2.54 6.57
C ALA A 43 -4.86 3.25 7.81
N LYS A 44 -4.98 2.49 8.90
CA LYS A 44 -5.43 2.99 10.19
C LYS A 44 -4.31 3.76 10.87
N THR A 45 -4.59 4.95 11.39
CA THR A 45 -3.61 5.66 12.23
C THR A 45 -3.50 4.95 13.58
N VAL A 46 -2.27 4.63 13.97
CA VAL A 46 -1.94 4.00 15.25
C VAL A 46 -0.78 4.77 15.88
N LYS A 47 -0.66 4.70 17.20
CA LYS A 47 0.48 5.27 17.91
C LYS A 47 1.09 4.18 18.79
N GLY A 48 2.23 3.66 18.38
CA GLY A 48 2.98 2.67 19.16
C GLY A 48 3.40 3.21 20.52
N ALA A 49 3.44 2.34 21.50
CA ALA A 49 3.77 2.69 22.89
C ALA A 49 5.29 2.59 23.15
N PRO A 50 5.82 3.30 24.17
CA PRO A 50 7.23 3.19 24.54
C PRO A 50 7.57 1.87 25.27
N VAL A 51 6.56 1.15 25.75
CA VAL A 51 6.66 -0.16 26.44
C VAL A 51 5.70 -1.17 25.83
N ASN A 52 6.06 -2.44 25.88
CA ASN A 52 5.31 -3.50 25.23
C ASN A 52 3.90 -3.72 25.80
N SER A 53 3.70 -3.57 27.14
CA SER A 53 2.40 -3.74 27.79
C SER A 53 1.32 -2.81 27.25
N ASP A 54 1.67 -1.64 26.77
CA ASP A 54 0.77 -0.58 26.34
C ASP A 54 0.61 -0.52 24.80
N GLY A 55 1.30 -1.43 24.10
CA GLY A 55 1.27 -1.50 22.64
C GLY A 55 -0.14 -1.71 22.08
N PRO A 56 -0.61 -0.83 21.15
CA PRO A 56 -1.90 -1.03 20.51
C PRO A 56 -1.89 -2.29 19.65
N SER A 57 -3.04 -2.96 19.56
CA SER A 57 -3.17 -4.21 18.80
C SER A 57 -3.20 -3.97 17.30
N LEU A 58 -2.43 -4.76 16.56
CA LEU A 58 -2.48 -4.87 15.11
C LEU A 58 -3.22 -6.14 14.71
N THR A 59 -3.96 -6.08 13.61
CA THR A 59 -4.76 -7.18 13.07
C THR A 59 -4.20 -7.64 11.72
N ALA A 60 -4.13 -8.93 11.49
CA ALA A 60 -3.70 -9.49 10.22
C ALA A 60 -4.54 -8.97 9.03
N GLY A 61 -3.90 -8.78 7.88
CA GLY A 61 -4.51 -8.22 6.69
C GLY A 61 -4.69 -6.69 6.71
N SER A 62 -4.26 -5.99 7.78
CA SER A 62 -4.42 -4.53 7.91
C SER A 62 -3.11 -3.79 7.70
N THR A 63 -3.24 -2.54 7.24
CA THR A 63 -2.14 -1.57 7.12
C THR A 63 -2.35 -0.44 8.13
N TYR A 64 -1.25 0.08 8.68
CA TYR A 64 -1.26 1.12 9.70
C TYR A 64 -0.26 2.22 9.38
N LYS A 65 -0.51 3.42 9.92
CA LYS A 65 0.41 4.57 9.86
C LYS A 65 0.82 4.99 11.25
N ASP A 66 2.09 5.27 11.42
CA ASP A 66 2.65 5.90 12.64
C ASP A 66 3.81 6.81 12.26
N THR A 67 4.47 7.39 13.25
CA THR A 67 5.70 8.18 13.11
C THR A 67 6.72 7.74 14.15
N ILE A 68 8.01 7.81 13.81
CA ILE A 68 9.10 7.43 14.71
C ILE A 68 10.23 8.47 14.68
N LYS A 69 10.64 8.94 15.87
CA LYS A 69 11.73 9.90 16.02
C LYS A 69 13.09 9.19 16.11
N PRO A 70 14.22 9.90 15.85
CA PRO A 70 15.55 9.33 16.08
C PRO A 70 15.71 8.81 17.52
N GLY A 71 16.23 7.60 17.65
CA GLY A 71 16.44 6.91 18.93
C GLY A 71 15.18 6.38 19.62
N GLU A 72 14.02 6.51 18.99
CA GLU A 72 12.75 6.09 19.57
C GLU A 72 12.47 4.60 19.33
N LYS A 73 11.72 4.00 20.28
CA LYS A 73 11.14 2.66 20.23
C LYS A 73 9.63 2.77 20.22
N ARG A 74 8.97 1.93 19.43
CA ARG A 74 7.52 1.82 19.32
C ARG A 74 7.12 0.36 19.39
N TYR A 75 6.31 0.03 20.40
CA TYR A 75 5.76 -1.30 20.58
C TYR A 75 4.30 -1.36 20.12
N TYR A 76 3.97 -2.48 19.49
CA TYR A 76 2.61 -2.86 19.12
C TYR A 76 2.38 -4.29 19.56
N ARG A 77 1.13 -4.68 19.72
CA ARG A 77 0.75 -6.04 20.09
C ARG A 77 0.15 -6.76 18.89
N VAL A 78 0.44 -8.04 18.76
CA VAL A 78 -0.24 -8.98 17.86
C VAL A 78 -0.62 -10.23 18.63
N ASP A 79 -1.83 -10.71 18.45
CA ASP A 79 -2.29 -11.97 19.04
C ASP A 79 -2.16 -13.05 17.97
N LEU A 80 -1.26 -14.01 18.18
CA LEU A 80 -0.90 -15.06 17.23
C LEU A 80 -1.39 -16.42 17.71
N ASP A 81 -1.82 -17.25 16.79
CA ASP A 81 -2.14 -18.66 17.07
C ASP A 81 -0.87 -19.55 16.94
N ALA A 82 -1.01 -20.86 17.18
CA ALA A 82 0.09 -21.83 17.07
C ALA A 82 0.15 -22.53 15.70
N LYS A 83 -0.45 -21.96 14.65
CA LYS A 83 -0.59 -22.63 13.34
C LYS A 83 -0.22 -21.75 12.16
N THR A 84 -0.30 -20.42 12.32
CA THR A 84 -0.17 -19.44 11.26
C THR A 84 1.16 -18.69 11.39
N ASN A 85 1.89 -18.53 10.31
CA ASN A 85 3.06 -17.67 10.25
C ASN A 85 2.61 -16.21 10.20
N ALA A 86 3.34 -15.32 10.85
CA ALA A 86 3.09 -13.89 10.89
C ALA A 86 4.27 -13.12 10.33
N TYR A 87 4.00 -12.10 9.51
CA TYR A 87 4.98 -11.23 8.87
C TYR A 87 4.57 -9.79 9.10
N ILE A 88 5.41 -9.02 9.75
CA ILE A 88 5.18 -7.60 10.01
C ILE A 88 6.22 -6.80 9.26
N SER A 89 5.81 -6.10 8.22
CA SER A 89 6.69 -5.18 7.52
C SER A 89 6.48 -3.74 8.00
N ALA A 90 7.56 -2.97 7.99
CA ALA A 90 7.54 -1.55 8.25
C ALA A 90 8.35 -0.81 7.18
N VAL A 91 7.72 0.19 6.57
CA VAL A 91 8.35 1.07 5.58
C VAL A 91 8.61 2.41 6.25
N ALA A 92 9.88 2.77 6.44
CA ALA A 92 10.27 4.09 6.88
C ALA A 92 10.30 5.06 5.70
N VAL A 93 9.65 6.20 5.86
CA VAL A 93 9.51 7.23 4.84
C VAL A 93 10.08 8.54 5.37
N PRO A 94 11.39 8.79 5.23
CA PRO A 94 11.97 10.09 5.52
C PRO A 94 11.38 11.15 4.60
N LYS A 95 11.25 12.38 5.09
CA LYS A 95 10.86 13.49 4.24
C LYS A 95 11.91 13.70 3.14
N LEU A 96 11.44 14.01 1.94
CA LEU A 96 12.31 14.33 0.82
C LEU A 96 13.25 15.48 1.18
N ALA A 97 14.44 15.48 0.60
CA ALA A 97 15.52 16.45 0.86
C ALA A 97 16.07 16.48 2.30
N THR A 98 15.65 15.56 3.18
CA THR A 98 16.30 15.41 4.48
C THR A 98 17.62 14.65 4.36
N LYS A 99 18.55 14.94 5.26
CA LYS A 99 19.84 14.23 5.32
C LYS A 99 19.68 12.95 6.11
N VAL A 100 20.12 11.85 5.53
CA VAL A 100 20.27 10.55 6.18
C VAL A 100 21.73 10.14 6.23
N SER A 101 22.09 9.26 7.15
CA SER A 101 23.44 8.73 7.26
C SER A 101 23.49 7.23 7.05
N TYR A 102 24.68 6.69 6.86
CA TYR A 102 24.89 5.23 6.75
C TYR A 102 24.36 4.46 7.97
N ALA A 103 24.51 5.04 9.17
CA ALA A 103 24.07 4.43 10.42
C ALA A 103 22.58 4.57 10.70
N ASP A 104 21.84 5.33 9.86
CA ASP A 104 20.39 5.43 10.00
C ASP A 104 19.73 4.14 9.57
N LYS A 105 18.92 3.59 10.47
CA LYS A 105 18.15 2.38 10.20
C LYS A 105 16.82 2.36 10.94
N LEU A 106 15.89 1.62 10.37
CA LEU A 106 14.69 1.15 11.04
C LEU A 106 14.86 -0.34 11.32
N SER A 107 14.86 -0.74 12.59
CA SER A 107 14.82 -2.14 13.00
C SER A 107 13.39 -2.55 13.27
N VAL A 108 13.01 -3.75 12.82
CA VAL A 108 11.71 -4.37 13.08
C VAL A 108 11.97 -5.70 13.75
N SER A 109 11.29 -6.01 14.86
CA SER A 109 11.34 -7.34 15.48
C SER A 109 9.95 -7.78 15.95
N ILE A 110 9.74 -9.10 15.99
CA ILE A 110 8.64 -9.74 16.70
C ILE A 110 9.22 -10.42 17.91
N GLU A 111 8.72 -10.09 19.10
CA GLU A 111 9.19 -10.59 20.37
C GLU A 111 8.08 -11.35 21.09
N ASP A 112 8.44 -12.44 21.78
CA ASP A 112 7.52 -13.14 22.66
C ASP A 112 7.34 -12.39 24.01
N ARG A 113 6.56 -12.96 24.93
CA ARG A 113 6.31 -12.35 26.25
C ARG A 113 7.56 -12.23 27.13
N SER A 114 8.58 -13.01 26.86
CA SER A 114 9.85 -12.96 27.59
C SER A 114 10.83 -11.94 27.01
N GLY A 115 10.51 -11.36 25.84
CA GLY A 115 11.39 -10.48 25.07
C GLY A 115 12.35 -11.25 24.14
N TYR A 116 12.12 -12.57 23.95
CA TYR A 116 12.87 -13.33 22.96
C TYR A 116 12.43 -12.94 21.57
N LYS A 117 13.39 -12.62 20.70
CA LYS A 117 13.13 -12.25 19.30
C LYS A 117 12.82 -13.49 18.46
N CYS A 118 11.66 -13.53 17.87
CA CYS A 118 11.23 -14.60 16.97
C CYS A 118 11.83 -14.41 15.57
N GLY A 119 11.93 -13.17 15.12
CA GLY A 119 12.56 -12.73 13.89
C GLY A 119 12.78 -11.22 13.93
N ASP A 120 13.82 -10.76 13.25
CA ASP A 120 14.12 -9.34 13.13
C ASP A 120 14.88 -9.03 11.84
N GLU A 121 14.73 -7.80 11.35
CA GLU A 121 15.45 -7.26 10.20
C GLU A 121 15.65 -5.75 10.34
N ASP A 122 16.69 -5.25 9.70
CA ASP A 122 17.03 -3.83 9.64
C ASP A 122 16.91 -3.30 8.21
N ALA A 123 16.16 -2.19 8.02
CA ALA A 123 16.20 -1.41 6.80
C ALA A 123 17.21 -0.28 6.92
N GLN A 124 18.17 -0.18 5.99
CA GLN A 124 19.26 0.79 5.99
C GLN A 124 19.34 1.56 4.67
N PHE A 125 20.00 2.73 4.70
CA PHE A 125 20.24 3.52 3.48
C PHE A 125 21.49 3.04 2.73
N GLY A 126 22.39 2.30 3.40
CA GLY A 126 23.62 1.80 2.79
C GLY A 126 24.51 2.91 2.24
N SER A 127 25.23 2.63 1.16
CA SER A 127 26.10 3.59 0.48
C SER A 127 25.34 4.72 -0.26
N ALA A 128 24.07 4.51 -0.55
CA ALA A 128 23.20 5.52 -1.17
C ALA A 128 22.62 6.45 -0.09
N LEU A 129 23.40 7.43 0.33
CA LEU A 129 23.17 8.32 1.48
C LEU A 129 22.14 9.42 1.17
N TYR A 130 20.96 9.07 0.67
CA TYR A 130 19.87 10.01 0.44
C TYR A 130 18.52 9.46 0.89
N ALA A 131 17.64 10.38 1.28
CA ALA A 131 16.32 10.05 1.79
C ALA A 131 15.49 9.34 0.70
N ARG A 132 14.99 8.15 1.03
CA ARG A 132 14.09 7.34 0.22
C ARG A 132 13.29 6.40 1.13
N PRO A 133 12.15 5.86 0.68
CA PRO A 133 11.51 4.78 1.42
C PRO A 133 12.43 3.57 1.56
N VAL A 134 12.54 3.04 2.77
CA VAL A 134 13.27 1.80 3.07
C VAL A 134 12.37 0.88 3.89
N ALA A 135 12.37 -0.42 3.58
CA ALA A 135 11.48 -1.39 4.21
C ALA A 135 12.28 -2.54 4.83
N ALA A 136 11.83 -2.98 5.99
CA ALA A 136 12.24 -4.20 6.66
C ALA A 136 11.01 -4.96 7.13
N TYR A 137 11.16 -6.25 7.40
CA TYR A 137 10.10 -7.04 8.00
C TYR A 137 10.66 -7.97 9.09
N ALA A 138 9.81 -8.35 10.02
CA ALA A 138 10.09 -9.40 10.98
C ALA A 138 9.07 -10.50 10.82
N ASP A 139 9.47 -11.71 11.09
CA ASP A 139 8.61 -12.87 11.00
C ASP A 139 8.55 -13.68 12.30
N ARG A 140 7.44 -14.35 12.47
CA ARG A 140 7.27 -15.43 13.42
C ARG A 140 6.75 -16.63 12.65
N THR A 141 7.59 -17.63 12.46
CA THR A 141 7.25 -18.84 11.71
C THR A 141 7.05 -20.02 12.63
N ILE A 142 6.07 -20.87 12.29
CA ILE A 142 5.83 -22.14 12.98
C ILE A 142 6.73 -23.20 12.35
N ALA A 143 7.60 -23.78 13.16
CA ALA A 143 8.53 -24.83 12.75
C ALA A 143 8.58 -25.95 13.79
N LYS A 144 8.60 -27.19 13.31
CA LYS A 144 8.52 -28.39 14.17
C LYS A 144 9.73 -28.54 15.11
N ASP A 145 10.90 -28.10 14.66
CA ASP A 145 12.17 -28.30 15.37
C ASP A 145 12.62 -27.07 16.17
N THR A 146 11.70 -26.11 16.39
CA THR A 146 11.95 -24.88 17.12
C THR A 146 11.04 -24.84 18.36
N SER A 147 11.60 -24.57 19.53
CA SER A 147 10.83 -24.47 20.78
C SER A 147 10.33 -23.06 21.07
N ASN A 148 11.06 -22.05 20.64
CA ASN A 148 10.71 -20.64 20.90
C ASN A 148 9.68 -20.14 19.89
N CYS A 149 8.84 -19.21 20.32
CA CYS A 149 7.85 -18.52 19.48
C CYS A 149 6.78 -19.44 18.85
N GLN A 150 6.57 -20.65 19.37
CA GLN A 150 5.62 -21.60 18.79
C GLN A 150 4.24 -21.55 19.44
N GLU A 151 4.14 -20.98 20.64
CA GLU A 151 2.91 -20.93 21.41
C GLU A 151 1.93 -19.90 20.89
N ALA A 152 0.63 -20.17 21.06
CA ALA A 152 -0.40 -19.17 20.85
C ALA A 152 -0.37 -18.11 21.96
N GLY A 153 -0.62 -16.86 21.59
CA GLY A 153 -0.71 -15.79 22.59
C GLY A 153 -0.33 -14.41 22.08
N ALA A 154 -0.08 -13.53 23.02
CA ALA A 154 0.37 -12.17 22.73
C ALA A 154 1.85 -12.16 22.38
N TYR A 155 2.17 -11.52 21.28
CA TYR A 155 3.51 -11.16 20.85
C TYR A 155 3.60 -9.65 20.66
N TYR A 156 4.81 -9.14 20.64
CA TYR A 156 5.07 -7.71 20.54
C TYR A 156 5.91 -7.41 19.31
N VAL A 157 5.45 -6.43 18.54
CA VAL A 157 6.21 -5.88 17.42
C VAL A 157 6.97 -4.67 17.95
N LEU A 158 8.28 -4.67 17.82
CA LEU A 158 9.11 -3.54 18.17
C LEU A 158 9.66 -2.89 16.89
N LEU A 159 9.32 -1.63 16.70
CA LEU A 159 10.01 -0.75 15.75
C LEU A 159 11.01 0.11 16.51
N GLN A 160 12.24 0.20 16.02
CA GLN A 160 13.27 1.04 16.59
C GLN A 160 14.00 1.80 15.47
N ARG A 161 13.99 3.14 15.57
CA ARG A 161 14.84 3.96 14.72
C ARG A 161 16.16 4.22 15.43
N SER A 162 17.30 3.99 14.76
CA SER A 162 18.61 4.35 15.28
C SER A 162 18.72 5.88 15.46
N LYS A 163 19.60 6.29 16.34
CA LYS A 163 20.02 7.69 16.46
C LYS A 163 21.32 7.87 15.70
N ALA A 164 21.35 8.77 14.73
CA ALA A 164 22.57 9.17 14.04
C ALA A 164 22.73 10.69 14.15
N ASP A 165 23.86 11.13 14.67
CA ASP A 165 24.11 12.56 14.96
C ASP A 165 24.30 13.40 13.68
N THR A 166 24.53 12.74 12.54
CA THR A 166 24.73 13.40 11.24
C THR A 166 23.46 13.49 10.39
N SER A 167 22.36 12.95 10.87
CA SER A 167 21.07 12.94 10.16
C SER A 167 20.16 14.06 10.64
N THR A 168 19.19 14.40 9.80
CA THR A 168 18.15 15.37 10.16
C THR A 168 17.25 14.82 11.27
N PRO A 169 16.92 15.62 12.32
CA PRO A 169 16.20 15.13 13.50
C PRO A 169 14.69 14.92 13.29
N GLU A 170 14.16 15.18 12.09
CA GLU A 170 12.75 15.02 11.78
C GLU A 170 12.27 13.58 11.99
N PRO A 171 11.04 13.39 12.48
CA PRO A 171 10.44 12.06 12.55
C PRO A 171 10.27 11.49 11.13
N TRP A 172 10.38 10.17 11.02
CA TRP A 172 9.98 9.44 9.82
C TRP A 172 8.54 9.01 9.94
N ASP A 173 7.79 9.14 8.87
CA ASP A 173 6.51 8.46 8.75
C ASP A 173 6.77 6.97 8.52
N VAL A 174 5.89 6.12 9.06
CA VAL A 174 6.03 4.66 8.98
C VAL A 174 4.72 4.05 8.51
N GLU A 175 4.78 3.19 7.48
CA GLU A 175 3.69 2.29 7.10
C GLU A 175 3.98 0.90 7.63
N ILE A 176 3.04 0.32 8.37
CA ILE A 176 3.17 -1.02 8.96
C ILE A 176 2.10 -1.91 8.33
N ARG A 177 2.49 -3.09 7.82
CA ARG A 177 1.56 -4.10 7.30
C ARG A 177 1.73 -5.40 8.07
N PHE A 178 0.61 -5.99 8.46
CA PHE A 178 0.58 -7.32 9.04
C PHE A 178 0.02 -8.32 8.02
N ALA A 179 0.86 -9.19 7.49
CA ALA A 179 0.49 -10.32 6.64
C ALA A 179 0.58 -11.63 7.41
N SER A 180 -0.24 -12.62 7.04
CA SER A 180 -0.23 -13.95 7.64
C SER A 180 -0.26 -15.04 6.58
N GLU A 181 0.43 -16.16 6.84
CA GLU A 181 0.50 -17.33 6.00
C GLU A 181 0.01 -18.55 6.79
N SER A 182 -0.91 -19.31 6.25
CA SER A 182 -1.36 -20.56 6.86
C SER A 182 -0.24 -21.58 6.91
N GLY A 183 -0.19 -22.36 7.97
CA GLY A 183 0.73 -23.52 8.05
C GLY A 183 0.42 -24.58 6.99
N LEU A 184 1.35 -25.50 6.77
CA LEU A 184 1.18 -26.60 5.82
C LEU A 184 0.37 -27.75 6.42
N LYS A 185 -0.36 -28.50 5.59
CA LYS A 185 -1.02 -29.77 5.95
C LYS A 185 0.00 -30.87 6.28
N SER A 186 1.11 -30.87 5.57
CA SER A 186 2.23 -31.78 5.77
C SER A 186 3.53 -31.06 5.51
N GLN A 187 4.57 -31.40 6.24
CA GLN A 187 5.90 -30.85 6.03
C GLN A 187 6.38 -31.18 4.61
N GLY A 188 6.76 -30.14 3.85
CA GLY A 188 7.40 -30.26 2.54
C GLY A 188 8.91 -30.49 2.65
N PRO A 189 9.64 -30.42 1.53
CA PRO A 189 11.09 -30.41 1.53
C PRO A 189 11.64 -29.27 2.42
N THR A 190 12.77 -29.54 3.07
CA THR A 190 13.45 -28.57 3.96
C THR A 190 14.81 -28.14 3.43
N ALA A 191 15.24 -28.71 2.29
CA ALA A 191 16.47 -28.34 1.62
C ALA A 191 16.17 -27.48 0.40
N PRO A 192 16.62 -26.20 0.35
CA PRO A 192 16.52 -25.36 -0.82
C PRO A 192 17.35 -25.94 -1.98
N ALA A 193 17.07 -25.50 -3.20
CA ALA A 193 17.87 -25.86 -4.35
C ALA A 193 19.28 -25.26 -4.23
N GLU A 194 20.32 -26.09 -4.39
CA GLU A 194 21.70 -25.63 -4.31
C GLU A 194 22.15 -24.87 -5.57
N ASN A 195 21.50 -25.14 -6.71
CA ASN A 195 21.84 -24.56 -8.00
C ASN A 195 20.61 -24.11 -8.76
N TRP A 196 20.71 -22.94 -9.40
CA TRP A 196 19.72 -22.39 -10.29
C TRP A 196 20.36 -21.65 -11.46
N PRO A 197 19.63 -21.38 -12.56
CA PRO A 197 20.16 -20.60 -13.67
C PRO A 197 20.62 -19.22 -13.19
N SER A 198 21.87 -18.85 -13.46
CA SER A 198 22.46 -17.56 -13.10
C SER A 198 22.77 -16.68 -14.32
N ALA A 199 22.59 -17.22 -15.53
CA ALA A 199 22.78 -16.44 -16.74
C ALA A 199 21.64 -15.43 -16.90
N SER A 200 21.98 -14.18 -17.22
CA SER A 200 20.98 -13.17 -17.54
C SER A 200 20.14 -13.63 -18.74
N PRO A 201 18.81 -13.59 -18.65
CA PRO A 201 17.96 -13.96 -19.77
C PRO A 201 18.11 -12.95 -20.93
N PRO A 202 17.76 -13.34 -22.16
CA PRO A 202 17.70 -12.41 -23.28
C PRO A 202 16.71 -11.28 -22.98
N ALA A 203 16.88 -10.15 -23.67
CA ALA A 203 15.94 -9.04 -23.53
C ALA A 203 14.49 -9.52 -23.84
N PRO A 204 13.50 -9.08 -23.06
CA PRO A 204 12.10 -9.47 -23.30
C PRO A 204 11.64 -9.11 -24.70
N GLY A 205 10.94 -10.04 -25.37
CA GLY A 205 10.35 -9.78 -26.68
C GLY A 205 9.14 -8.83 -26.60
N GLY A 206 8.63 -8.38 -27.78
CA GLY A 206 7.40 -7.58 -27.88
C GLY A 206 7.60 -6.07 -27.94
N GLY A 207 8.83 -5.58 -27.78
CA GLY A 207 9.14 -4.14 -27.77
C GLY A 207 8.70 -3.43 -26.50
N PRO A 208 9.17 -2.18 -26.29
CA PRO A 208 8.94 -1.44 -25.06
C PRO A 208 7.50 -0.95 -24.93
N GLY A 209 6.90 -1.23 -23.78
CA GLY A 209 5.61 -0.67 -23.33
C GLY A 209 5.82 0.56 -22.45
N LYS A 210 4.77 1.37 -22.27
CA LYS A 210 4.79 2.50 -21.33
C LYS A 210 4.05 2.12 -20.05
N ARG A 211 4.69 2.32 -18.91
CA ARG A 211 4.10 2.15 -17.59
C ARG A 211 4.68 3.21 -16.64
N HIS A 212 3.82 3.99 -16.01
CA HIS A 212 4.24 4.95 -15.01
C HIS A 212 4.24 4.28 -13.63
N GLY A 213 5.38 4.32 -12.92
CA GLY A 213 5.52 3.73 -11.60
C GLY A 213 4.65 4.42 -10.56
N GLY A 214 4.17 3.63 -9.61
CA GLY A 214 3.41 4.15 -8.46
C GLY A 214 4.30 4.84 -7.43
N THR A 215 3.67 5.38 -6.39
CA THR A 215 4.35 6.19 -5.36
C THR A 215 4.61 5.44 -4.06
N SER A 216 4.15 4.18 -3.95
CA SER A 216 4.31 3.35 -2.75
C SER A 216 4.09 1.86 -3.07
N PHE A 217 4.33 0.98 -2.09
CA PHE A 217 4.02 -0.45 -2.23
C PHE A 217 2.55 -0.70 -2.58
N THR A 218 1.61 -0.02 -1.92
CA THR A 218 0.17 -0.18 -2.19
C THR A 218 -0.22 0.34 -3.57
N HIS A 219 0.41 1.42 -4.02
CA HIS A 219 0.15 2.04 -5.32
C HIS A 219 1.13 1.59 -6.41
N ALA A 220 1.90 0.53 -6.17
CA ALA A 220 2.83 -0.01 -7.15
C ALA A 220 2.11 -0.41 -8.44
N THR A 221 2.65 0.04 -9.58
CA THR A 221 2.12 -0.29 -10.91
C THR A 221 2.44 -1.73 -11.24
N SER A 222 1.45 -2.51 -11.64
CA SER A 222 1.63 -3.91 -11.98
C SER A 222 2.35 -4.05 -13.33
N LEU A 223 3.31 -4.96 -13.38
CA LEU A 223 4.06 -5.30 -14.59
C LEU A 223 4.01 -6.81 -14.82
N LYS A 224 3.84 -7.20 -16.07
CA LYS A 224 4.22 -8.53 -16.54
C LYS A 224 5.65 -8.50 -17.08
N GLN A 225 6.17 -9.66 -17.47
CA GLN A 225 7.41 -9.75 -18.24
C GLN A 225 7.38 -8.79 -19.42
N GLY A 226 8.48 -8.03 -19.61
CA GLY A 226 8.57 -7.05 -20.69
C GLY A 226 9.61 -5.95 -20.45
N GLU A 227 9.70 -5.06 -21.41
CA GLU A 227 10.47 -3.82 -21.33
C GLU A 227 9.49 -2.64 -21.14
N TRP A 228 9.70 -1.84 -20.08
CA TRP A 228 8.78 -0.80 -19.65
C TRP A 228 9.46 0.54 -19.58
N GLN A 229 8.97 1.48 -20.38
CA GLN A 229 9.47 2.88 -20.42
C GLN A 229 8.70 3.76 -19.46
N ASP A 230 9.46 4.57 -18.73
CA ASP A 230 8.99 5.61 -17.82
C ASP A 230 9.94 6.79 -17.82
N THR A 231 9.71 7.75 -16.94
CA THR A 231 10.61 8.85 -16.61
C THR A 231 10.70 9.01 -15.10
N ILE A 232 11.87 9.40 -14.60
CA ILE A 232 12.09 9.58 -13.17
C ILE A 232 12.74 10.93 -12.90
N THR A 233 12.26 11.67 -11.89
CA THR A 233 12.82 12.94 -11.46
C THR A 233 13.83 12.76 -10.32
N PRO A 234 14.84 13.63 -10.18
CA PRO A 234 15.78 13.58 -9.06
C PRO A 234 15.08 13.58 -7.71
N GLY A 235 15.43 12.63 -6.84
CA GLY A 235 14.80 12.40 -5.52
C GLY A 235 13.50 11.60 -5.54
N GLN A 236 12.98 11.22 -6.71
CA GLN A 236 11.77 10.41 -6.84
C GLN A 236 12.06 8.94 -6.60
N SER A 237 11.10 8.26 -5.95
CA SER A 237 10.99 6.80 -5.88
C SER A 237 9.77 6.34 -6.66
N LEU A 238 9.94 5.40 -7.58
CA LEU A 238 8.89 4.76 -8.36
C LEU A 238 8.75 3.31 -7.93
N PHE A 239 7.51 2.86 -7.77
CA PHE A 239 7.20 1.52 -7.31
C PHE A 239 6.47 0.73 -8.41
N TYR A 240 6.94 -0.49 -8.64
CA TYR A 240 6.34 -1.45 -9.54
C TYR A 240 6.16 -2.77 -8.80
N ARG A 241 5.26 -3.63 -9.27
CA ARG A 241 5.07 -4.97 -8.74
C ARG A 241 4.92 -6.00 -9.85
N VAL A 242 5.46 -7.19 -9.63
CA VAL A 242 5.50 -8.28 -10.60
C VAL A 242 4.94 -9.53 -9.93
N PRO A 243 3.95 -10.24 -10.50
CA PRO A 243 3.51 -11.51 -9.95
C PRO A 243 4.54 -12.59 -10.30
N VAL A 244 5.07 -13.28 -9.29
CA VAL A 244 6.01 -14.39 -9.45
C VAL A 244 5.46 -15.59 -8.71
N ASP A 245 5.20 -16.66 -9.43
CA ASP A 245 4.60 -17.87 -8.90
C ASP A 245 5.65 -18.92 -8.50
N TRP A 246 5.22 -19.95 -7.82
CA TRP A 246 6.06 -21.07 -7.40
C TRP A 246 6.84 -21.67 -8.58
N GLY A 247 8.15 -21.85 -8.39
CA GLY A 247 9.06 -22.36 -9.42
C GLY A 247 9.56 -21.33 -10.42
N GLN A 248 9.00 -20.11 -10.43
CA GLN A 248 9.43 -19.04 -11.30
C GLN A 248 10.57 -18.23 -10.69
N GLN A 249 11.45 -17.71 -11.54
CA GLN A 249 12.63 -16.91 -11.21
C GLN A 249 12.48 -15.52 -11.80
N LEU A 250 12.72 -14.49 -10.99
CA LEU A 250 12.61 -13.08 -11.37
C LEU A 250 14.01 -12.51 -11.68
N PHE A 251 14.12 -11.85 -12.85
CA PHE A 251 15.25 -11.00 -13.19
C PHE A 251 14.75 -9.58 -13.45
N ALA A 252 15.45 -8.58 -12.93
CA ALA A 252 15.12 -7.19 -13.16
C ALA A 252 16.37 -6.33 -13.38
N SER A 253 16.26 -5.39 -14.32
CA SER A 253 17.28 -4.37 -14.57
C SER A 253 16.64 -3.03 -14.87
N ALA A 254 17.38 -1.95 -14.60
CA ALA A 254 16.96 -0.59 -14.86
C ALA A 254 18.03 0.18 -15.64
N ASP A 255 17.61 0.83 -16.73
CA ASP A 255 18.44 1.72 -17.51
C ASP A 255 18.05 3.16 -17.20
N LEU A 256 18.99 3.95 -16.72
CA LEU A 256 18.85 5.40 -16.63
C LEU A 256 19.33 6.02 -17.94
N GLY A 257 18.44 6.71 -18.66
CA GLY A 257 18.71 7.32 -19.94
C GLY A 257 19.70 8.49 -19.86
N SER A 258 20.08 9.02 -21.01
CA SER A 258 20.96 10.18 -21.08
C SER A 258 20.23 11.48 -20.68
N SER A 259 20.96 12.40 -20.08
CA SER A 259 20.50 13.75 -19.77
C SER A 259 21.44 14.78 -20.38
N THR A 260 20.89 15.95 -20.73
CA THR A 260 21.71 17.09 -21.14
C THR A 260 22.32 17.75 -19.90
N ALA A 261 23.62 17.95 -19.91
CA ALA A 261 24.33 18.53 -18.79
C ALA A 261 25.11 19.77 -19.25
N PRO A 262 25.36 20.77 -18.40
CA PRO A 262 26.37 21.77 -18.63
C PRO A 262 27.77 21.13 -18.61
N ASP A 263 28.72 21.76 -19.31
CA ASP A 263 30.11 21.26 -19.39
C ASP A 263 30.79 21.14 -18.01
N SER A 264 30.27 21.83 -16.98
CA SER A 264 30.75 21.80 -15.61
C SER A 264 30.13 20.72 -14.76
N ALA A 265 29.16 19.93 -15.27
CA ALA A 265 28.46 18.90 -14.51
C ALA A 265 29.43 17.82 -14.02
N LYS A 266 29.32 17.47 -12.75
CA LYS A 266 30.09 16.39 -12.14
C LYS A 266 29.29 15.10 -12.19
N SER A 267 30.00 14.02 -12.30
CA SER A 267 29.40 12.69 -12.19
C SER A 267 28.88 12.42 -10.76
N VAL A 268 27.80 11.63 -10.68
CA VAL A 268 27.13 11.27 -9.45
C VAL A 268 27.27 9.77 -9.20
N ASN A 269 27.82 9.40 -8.05
CA ASN A 269 27.84 8.02 -7.58
C ASN A 269 26.51 7.62 -6.96
N ASN A 270 26.21 6.32 -6.96
CA ASN A 270 24.95 5.78 -6.46
C ASN A 270 23.74 6.58 -7.03
N ALA A 271 23.81 6.85 -8.32
CA ALA A 271 22.85 7.70 -9.00
C ALA A 271 21.44 7.10 -9.03
N LEU A 272 21.35 5.78 -9.13
CA LEU A 272 20.10 5.04 -9.13
C LEU A 272 20.19 3.88 -8.13
N VAL A 273 19.11 3.62 -7.40
CA VAL A 273 18.94 2.40 -6.58
C VAL A 273 17.73 1.65 -7.12
N LEU A 274 17.94 0.38 -7.46
CA LEU A 274 16.89 -0.59 -7.78
C LEU A 274 16.86 -1.59 -6.63
N SER A 275 15.76 -1.65 -5.88
CA SER A 275 15.59 -2.61 -4.78
C SER A 275 14.41 -3.55 -5.05
N LEU A 276 14.57 -4.79 -4.64
CA LEU A 276 13.55 -5.83 -4.72
C LEU A 276 13.05 -6.20 -3.32
N HIS A 277 11.73 -6.32 -3.19
CA HIS A 277 11.08 -6.77 -1.96
C HIS A 277 10.12 -7.92 -2.29
N ASN A 278 10.00 -8.87 -1.38
CA ASN A 278 9.11 -10.03 -1.51
C ASN A 278 7.63 -9.67 -1.20
N PRO A 279 6.68 -10.60 -1.37
CA PRO A 279 5.27 -10.36 -1.10
C PRO A 279 4.94 -9.89 0.32
N ALA A 280 5.75 -10.23 1.31
CA ALA A 280 5.63 -9.72 2.68
C ALA A 280 6.27 -8.33 2.86
N ARG A 281 6.76 -7.68 1.78
CA ARG A 281 7.53 -6.44 1.74
C ARG A 281 8.89 -6.51 2.45
N GLY A 282 9.40 -7.73 2.69
CA GLY A 282 10.75 -7.96 3.17
C GLY A 282 11.78 -7.68 2.08
N TYR A 283 12.93 -7.18 2.47
CA TYR A 283 14.04 -6.94 1.56
C TYR A 283 14.55 -8.26 0.95
N VAL A 284 14.88 -8.24 -0.32
CA VAL A 284 15.46 -9.39 -1.04
C VAL A 284 16.86 -9.06 -1.49
N ASP A 285 16.99 -8.02 -2.32
CA ASP A 285 18.25 -7.61 -2.94
C ASP A 285 18.16 -6.15 -3.43
N ASP A 286 19.33 -5.50 -3.66
CA ASP A 286 19.40 -4.22 -4.35
C ASP A 286 20.65 -4.07 -5.22
N ALA A 287 20.50 -3.27 -6.25
CA ALA A 287 21.59 -2.75 -7.05
C ALA A 287 21.64 -1.22 -6.89
N SER A 288 22.79 -0.69 -6.48
CA SER A 288 22.94 0.73 -6.15
C SER A 288 24.23 1.41 -6.64
N SER A 289 25.19 0.64 -7.18
CA SER A 289 26.52 1.12 -7.57
C SER A 289 26.56 1.81 -8.95
N LEU A 290 25.54 2.60 -9.31
CA LEU A 290 25.49 3.29 -10.59
C LEU A 290 26.30 4.59 -10.56
N TYR A 291 27.34 4.69 -11.39
CA TYR A 291 28.06 5.92 -11.68
C TYR A 291 27.42 6.61 -12.90
N TYR A 292 26.90 7.81 -12.73
CA TYR A 292 26.23 8.55 -13.80
C TYR A 292 27.02 9.79 -14.21
N ASP A 293 27.28 9.90 -15.50
CA ASP A 293 28.04 10.96 -16.16
C ASP A 293 27.22 11.70 -17.24
N GLY A 294 25.89 11.62 -17.17
CA GLY A 294 24.98 12.17 -18.16
C GLY A 294 24.69 11.24 -19.34
N LYS A 295 25.41 10.14 -19.48
CA LYS A 295 25.18 9.11 -20.51
C LYS A 295 24.33 7.98 -19.96
N GLN A 296 23.66 7.27 -20.84
CA GLN A 296 22.88 6.10 -20.45
C GLN A 296 23.72 5.08 -19.67
N LYS A 297 23.17 4.59 -18.58
CA LYS A 297 23.76 3.57 -17.72
C LYS A 297 22.71 2.54 -17.34
N SER A 298 23.17 1.31 -17.11
CA SER A 298 22.36 0.18 -16.66
C SER A 298 22.81 -0.34 -15.31
N LEU A 299 21.87 -0.84 -14.52
CA LEU A 299 22.14 -1.68 -13.37
C LEU A 299 21.12 -2.83 -13.32
N ALA A 300 21.53 -3.96 -12.73
CA ALA A 300 20.69 -5.15 -12.64
C ALA A 300 20.84 -5.76 -11.25
N LEU A 301 19.77 -6.40 -10.79
CA LEU A 301 19.82 -7.27 -9.61
C LEU A 301 20.65 -8.51 -9.91
N ASP A 302 21.30 -9.06 -8.87
CA ASP A 302 21.98 -10.34 -8.97
C ASP A 302 20.99 -11.48 -9.28
N PRO A 303 21.40 -12.55 -9.93
CA PRO A 303 20.55 -13.71 -10.18
C PRO A 303 20.08 -14.34 -8.86
N LEU A 304 18.76 -14.34 -8.64
CA LEU A 304 18.11 -14.91 -7.47
C LEU A 304 17.59 -16.33 -7.77
N PRO A 305 17.38 -17.20 -6.77
CA PRO A 305 16.80 -18.52 -6.99
C PRO A 305 15.34 -18.44 -7.44
N PRO A 306 14.80 -19.49 -8.08
CA PRO A 306 13.38 -19.64 -8.27
C PRO A 306 12.62 -19.62 -6.95
N VAL A 307 11.40 -19.05 -6.97
CA VAL A 307 10.51 -19.03 -5.81
C VAL A 307 10.18 -20.45 -5.36
N ALA A 308 10.53 -20.77 -4.13
CA ALA A 308 10.26 -22.09 -3.55
C ALA A 308 10.03 -21.98 -2.04
N TYR A 309 9.10 -22.80 -1.52
CA TYR A 309 8.76 -22.80 -0.10
C TYR A 309 9.97 -23.14 0.77
N GLU A 310 10.79 -24.07 0.32
CA GLU A 310 12.00 -24.56 0.97
C GLU A 310 13.12 -23.53 1.06
N ASN A 311 13.10 -22.45 0.29
CA ASN A 311 14.07 -21.35 0.39
C ASN A 311 14.10 -20.73 1.79
N ARG A 312 13.01 -20.85 2.57
CA ARG A 312 12.95 -20.38 3.97
C ARG A 312 13.95 -21.05 4.92
N TYR A 313 14.54 -22.17 4.52
CA TYR A 313 15.53 -22.91 5.28
C TYR A 313 16.97 -22.56 4.88
N ASP A 314 17.15 -21.70 3.87
CA ASP A 314 18.48 -21.25 3.45
C ASP A 314 19.05 -20.22 4.44
N SER A 315 20.35 -20.28 4.66
CA SER A 315 21.09 -19.32 5.50
C SER A 315 21.41 -18.00 4.77
N THR A 316 21.37 -18.00 3.43
CA THR A 316 21.57 -16.80 2.62
C THR A 316 20.29 -15.97 2.60
N SER A 317 20.36 -14.73 3.05
CA SER A 317 19.20 -13.87 3.22
C SER A 317 18.42 -13.66 1.92
N SER A 318 19.09 -13.44 0.79
CA SER A 318 18.42 -13.23 -0.50
C SER A 318 17.71 -14.49 -1.00
N THR A 319 18.30 -15.68 -0.82
CA THR A 319 17.64 -16.96 -1.11
C THR A 319 16.44 -17.17 -0.19
N ASN A 320 16.62 -16.97 1.12
CA ASN A 320 15.56 -17.11 2.11
C ASN A 320 14.37 -16.19 1.80
N ALA A 321 14.60 -14.98 1.30
CA ALA A 321 13.56 -14.02 0.96
C ALA A 321 12.73 -14.42 -0.26
N MET A 322 13.24 -15.35 -1.13
CA MET A 322 12.52 -15.89 -2.30
C MET A 322 11.63 -17.09 -1.95
N ARG A 323 11.04 -17.09 -0.76
CA ARG A 323 10.22 -18.19 -0.19
C ARG A 323 8.71 -18.06 -0.39
N PHE A 324 8.25 -17.03 -1.09
CA PHE A 324 6.81 -16.74 -1.29
C PHE A 324 6.48 -16.60 -2.76
N ALA A 325 5.37 -17.22 -3.22
CA ALA A 325 4.72 -16.75 -4.43
C ALA A 325 3.89 -15.49 -4.13
N GLY A 326 3.64 -14.67 -5.14
CA GLY A 326 2.83 -13.46 -5.00
C GLY A 326 3.48 -12.24 -5.66
N TRP A 327 3.10 -11.05 -5.19
CA TRP A 327 3.60 -9.80 -5.72
C TRP A 327 4.99 -9.45 -5.18
N TYR A 328 6.00 -9.50 -6.03
CA TYR A 328 7.31 -8.94 -5.78
C TYR A 328 7.32 -7.47 -6.16
N TYR A 329 7.96 -6.64 -5.35
CA TYR A 329 7.96 -5.19 -5.54
C TYR A 329 9.35 -4.71 -5.95
N LEU A 330 9.41 -3.92 -7.02
CA LEU A 330 10.60 -3.21 -7.45
C LEU A 330 10.44 -1.74 -7.10
N SER A 331 11.39 -1.18 -6.35
CA SER A 331 11.47 0.25 -6.13
C SER A 331 12.70 0.83 -6.83
N VAL A 332 12.49 1.91 -7.60
CA VAL A 332 13.57 2.60 -8.31
C VAL A 332 13.64 4.00 -7.78
N THR A 333 14.79 4.40 -7.24
CA THR A 333 14.98 5.76 -6.69
C THR A 333 16.16 6.45 -7.34
N LEU A 334 15.91 7.67 -7.85
CA LEU A 334 16.94 8.52 -8.44
C LEU A 334 17.54 9.45 -7.39
N ASN A 335 18.87 9.47 -7.30
CA ASN A 335 19.59 10.33 -6.36
C ASN A 335 19.26 11.80 -6.57
N PRO A 336 18.87 12.56 -5.54
CA PRO A 336 18.57 13.99 -5.65
C PRO A 336 19.77 14.84 -6.09
N GLU A 337 21.03 14.38 -5.90
CA GLU A 337 22.23 15.08 -6.39
C GLU A 337 22.24 15.21 -7.92
N ILE A 338 21.56 14.31 -8.62
CA ILE A 338 21.36 14.41 -10.09
C ILE A 338 20.70 15.75 -10.44
N GLY A 339 19.76 16.24 -9.60
CA GLY A 339 19.10 17.52 -9.84
C GLY A 339 20.02 18.72 -9.78
N LYS A 340 21.10 18.64 -9.01
CA LYS A 340 22.10 19.72 -8.89
C LYS A 340 23.04 19.77 -10.08
N GLU A 341 23.43 18.60 -10.59
CA GLU A 341 24.42 18.49 -11.67
C GLU A 341 23.77 18.50 -13.08
N TYR A 342 22.61 17.87 -13.24
CA TYR A 342 21.94 17.62 -14.53
C TYR A 342 20.57 18.32 -14.67
N GLY A 343 20.16 19.09 -13.66
CA GLY A 343 18.86 19.76 -13.62
C GLY A 343 17.71 18.86 -13.18
N THR A 344 16.55 19.48 -12.97
CA THR A 344 15.37 18.82 -12.36
C THR A 344 14.40 18.18 -13.36
N LYS A 345 14.74 18.19 -14.67
CA LYS A 345 13.90 17.56 -15.69
C LYS A 345 13.85 16.05 -15.50
N PRO A 346 12.72 15.41 -15.79
CA PRO A 346 12.62 13.95 -15.78
C PRO A 346 13.64 13.32 -16.74
N ILE A 347 14.30 12.26 -16.28
CA ILE A 347 15.25 11.47 -17.07
C ILE A 347 14.53 10.19 -17.53
N PRO A 348 14.72 9.74 -18.79
CA PRO A 348 14.16 8.46 -19.24
C PRO A 348 14.62 7.30 -18.35
N LEU A 349 13.68 6.44 -18.01
CA LEU A 349 13.91 5.21 -17.27
C LEU A 349 13.37 4.04 -18.09
N THR A 350 14.15 2.98 -18.24
CA THR A 350 13.66 1.72 -18.82
C THR A 350 13.86 0.62 -17.82
N LEU A 351 12.77 -0.05 -17.44
CA LEU A 351 12.79 -1.20 -16.55
C LEU A 351 12.58 -2.47 -17.39
N ARG A 352 13.47 -3.45 -17.27
CA ARG A 352 13.32 -4.77 -17.88
C ARG A 352 13.01 -5.79 -16.81
N VAL A 353 11.98 -6.57 -17.04
CA VAL A 353 11.49 -7.62 -16.15
C VAL A 353 11.40 -8.92 -16.95
N ASN A 354 12.09 -9.96 -16.50
CA ASN A 354 11.92 -11.33 -16.98
C ASN A 354 11.44 -12.20 -15.82
N VAL A 355 10.48 -13.08 -16.14
CA VAL A 355 9.99 -14.12 -15.23
C VAL A 355 10.16 -15.44 -15.95
N GLU A 356 11.13 -16.23 -15.51
CA GLU A 356 11.52 -17.47 -16.16
C GLU A 356 11.11 -18.69 -15.33
N GLY A 357 10.97 -19.84 -15.96
CA GLY A 357 10.61 -21.08 -15.29
C GLY A 357 9.13 -21.41 -15.34
N GLU A 358 8.85 -22.69 -15.14
CA GLU A 358 7.48 -23.24 -15.17
C GLU A 358 6.82 -23.08 -13.80
N VAL A 359 5.54 -22.74 -13.80
CA VAL A 359 4.75 -22.68 -12.56
C VAL A 359 4.65 -24.07 -11.95
N ARG A 360 5.04 -24.20 -10.70
CA ARG A 360 4.95 -25.42 -9.90
C ARG A 360 3.72 -25.39 -8.99
N SER A 361 3.36 -26.57 -8.50
CA SER A 361 2.26 -26.67 -7.53
C SER A 361 2.59 -25.88 -6.27
N ALA A 362 1.62 -25.11 -5.79
CA ALA A 362 1.73 -24.42 -4.52
C ALA A 362 1.87 -25.42 -3.35
N PRO A 363 2.50 -25.00 -2.24
CA PRO A 363 2.51 -25.79 -1.01
C PRO A 363 1.09 -26.11 -0.54
N ALA A 364 0.90 -27.28 0.04
CA ALA A 364 -0.41 -27.70 0.55
C ALA A 364 -0.72 -26.98 1.88
N TYR A 365 -1.19 -25.75 1.81
CA TYR A 365 -1.60 -24.96 2.97
C TYR A 365 -2.81 -25.57 3.69
N ASN A 366 -2.84 -25.44 5.02
CA ASN A 366 -3.97 -25.84 5.87
C ASN A 366 -5.04 -24.74 6.02
N GLY A 367 -5.03 -23.77 5.11
CA GLY A 367 -5.94 -22.63 5.06
C GLY A 367 -5.63 -21.76 3.85
N PRO A 368 -6.16 -20.53 3.78
CA PRO A 368 -5.83 -19.60 2.71
C PRO A 368 -4.33 -19.26 2.66
N ALA A 369 -3.76 -19.18 1.47
CA ALA A 369 -2.39 -18.71 1.28
C ALA A 369 -2.23 -17.20 1.57
N GLY A 370 -3.33 -16.46 1.60
CA GLY A 370 -3.32 -15.02 1.79
C GLY A 370 -2.64 -14.30 0.62
N ASP A 371 -1.69 -13.42 0.94
CA ASP A 371 -0.90 -12.67 -0.05
C ASP A 371 0.14 -13.54 -0.80
N PHE A 372 0.29 -14.82 -0.40
CA PHE A 372 1.39 -15.69 -0.85
C PHE A 372 0.96 -16.67 -1.95
N GLN A 373 0.32 -16.12 -2.97
CA GLN A 373 -0.12 -16.83 -4.17
C GLN A 373 -0.22 -15.85 -5.34
N VAL A 374 -0.24 -16.38 -6.56
CA VAL A 374 -0.57 -15.62 -7.76
C VAL A 374 -1.93 -16.10 -8.29
N THR A 375 -2.87 -15.17 -8.42
CA THR A 375 -4.21 -15.42 -8.93
C THR A 375 -4.33 -15.02 -10.41
N LYS A 376 -5.43 -15.37 -11.05
CA LYS A 376 -5.74 -14.86 -12.39
C LYS A 376 -5.94 -13.36 -12.41
N ASP A 377 -6.54 -12.81 -11.36
CA ASP A 377 -6.77 -11.36 -11.23
C ASP A 377 -5.43 -10.62 -11.11
N ASP A 378 -4.41 -11.22 -10.44
CA ASP A 378 -3.07 -10.68 -10.39
C ASP A 378 -2.40 -10.65 -11.77
N GLN A 379 -2.58 -11.71 -12.57
CA GLN A 379 -2.08 -11.77 -13.94
C GLN A 379 -2.77 -10.72 -14.85
N GLU A 380 -4.09 -10.57 -14.73
CA GLU A 380 -4.85 -9.52 -15.44
C GLU A 380 -4.43 -8.11 -15.01
N ALA A 381 -4.16 -7.90 -13.73
CA ALA A 381 -3.62 -6.64 -13.23
C ALA A 381 -2.23 -6.36 -13.81
N ALA A 382 -1.36 -7.37 -13.90
CA ALA A 382 -0.04 -7.26 -14.52
C ALA A 382 -0.13 -6.92 -16.02
N ASP A 383 -1.05 -7.55 -16.75
CA ASP A 383 -1.32 -7.25 -18.16
C ASP A 383 -1.81 -5.81 -18.38
N SER A 384 -2.71 -5.35 -17.53
CA SER A 384 -3.34 -4.03 -17.65
C SER A 384 -2.51 -2.90 -17.03
N GLY A 385 -1.56 -3.20 -16.14
CA GLY A 385 -0.75 -2.21 -15.42
C GLY A 385 -1.47 -1.54 -14.26
N LYS A 386 -2.57 -2.10 -13.76
CA LYS A 386 -3.33 -1.54 -12.65
C LYS A 386 -2.61 -1.74 -11.32
N SER A 387 -2.59 -0.71 -10.50
CA SER A 387 -2.21 -0.84 -9.08
C SER A 387 -3.26 -1.63 -8.28
N ALA A 388 -2.95 -2.01 -7.03
CA ALA A 388 -3.91 -2.73 -6.20
C ALA A 388 -5.23 -1.97 -5.98
N PRO A 389 -5.23 -0.66 -5.64
CA PRO A 389 -6.46 0.10 -5.49
C PRO A 389 -7.26 0.27 -6.80
N GLU A 390 -6.58 0.32 -7.95
CA GLU A 390 -7.26 0.43 -9.25
C GLU A 390 -7.91 -0.88 -9.67
N ALA A 391 -7.26 -2.02 -9.42
CA ALA A 391 -7.85 -3.34 -9.62
C ALA A 391 -9.11 -3.52 -8.77
N ALA A 392 -9.03 -3.24 -7.45
CA ALA A 392 -10.16 -3.33 -6.53
C ALA A 392 -11.34 -2.43 -6.91
N LYS A 393 -11.08 -1.21 -7.40
CA LYS A 393 -12.13 -0.31 -7.92
C LYS A 393 -12.77 -0.86 -9.20
N GLY A 394 -11.97 -1.46 -10.08
CA GLY A 394 -12.46 -2.10 -11.31
C GLY A 394 -13.48 -3.18 -11.00
N ASP A 395 -13.18 -4.06 -10.06
CA ASP A 395 -14.05 -5.16 -9.64
C ASP A 395 -15.33 -4.65 -8.99
N THR A 396 -15.24 -3.64 -8.13
CA THR A 396 -16.41 -3.00 -7.53
C THR A 396 -17.30 -2.34 -8.59
N MET A 397 -16.72 -1.65 -9.58
CA MET A 397 -17.49 -1.04 -10.68
C MET A 397 -18.14 -2.08 -11.59
N GLN A 398 -17.48 -3.20 -11.87
CA GLN A 398 -18.06 -4.31 -12.63
C GLN A 398 -19.26 -4.93 -11.88
N LEU A 399 -19.13 -5.12 -10.57
CA LEU A 399 -20.20 -5.65 -9.73
C LEU A 399 -21.39 -4.69 -9.66
N VAL A 400 -21.16 -3.38 -9.53
CA VAL A 400 -22.20 -2.34 -9.58
C VAL A 400 -22.86 -2.27 -10.95
N ALA A 401 -22.09 -2.38 -12.04
CA ALA A 401 -22.61 -2.39 -13.39
C ALA A 401 -23.48 -3.64 -13.64
N ALA A 402 -23.03 -4.82 -13.22
CA ALA A 402 -23.80 -6.07 -13.33
C ALA A 402 -25.11 -6.01 -12.53
N ALA A 403 -25.06 -5.49 -11.29
CA ALA A 403 -26.23 -5.27 -10.46
C ALA A 403 -27.18 -4.23 -11.06
N GLY A 404 -26.66 -3.14 -11.61
CA GLY A 404 -27.42 -2.09 -12.28
C GLY A 404 -28.12 -2.58 -13.56
N ILE A 405 -27.44 -3.37 -14.38
CA ILE A 405 -28.03 -3.99 -15.59
C ILE A 405 -29.11 -4.99 -15.17
N GLY A 406 -28.87 -5.83 -14.16
CA GLY A 406 -29.85 -6.78 -13.64
C GLY A 406 -31.11 -6.10 -13.12
N ALA A 407 -30.97 -5.10 -12.26
CA ALA A 407 -32.10 -4.32 -11.72
C ALA A 407 -32.81 -3.51 -12.81
N GLY A 408 -32.08 -2.92 -13.74
CA GLY A 408 -32.65 -2.18 -14.88
C GLY A 408 -33.48 -3.08 -15.79
N THR A 409 -32.99 -4.28 -16.08
CA THR A 409 -33.70 -5.27 -16.91
C THR A 409 -35.01 -5.72 -16.25
N VAL A 410 -35.00 -6.00 -14.94
CA VAL A 410 -36.19 -6.36 -14.16
C VAL A 410 -37.22 -5.24 -14.16
N LEU A 411 -36.80 -3.99 -13.99
CA LEU A 411 -37.69 -2.81 -14.04
C LEU A 411 -38.30 -2.62 -15.41
N VAL A 412 -37.55 -2.74 -16.49
CA VAL A 412 -38.05 -2.63 -17.88
C VAL A 412 -39.04 -3.73 -18.20
N LEU A 413 -38.74 -4.99 -17.84
CA LEU A 413 -39.65 -6.11 -18.01
C LEU A 413 -40.91 -5.96 -17.15
N GLY A 414 -40.79 -5.50 -15.91
CA GLY A 414 -41.91 -5.24 -15.02
C GLY A 414 -42.83 -4.13 -15.55
N LEU A 415 -42.27 -3.02 -16.03
CA LEU A 415 -43.03 -1.93 -16.67
C LEU A 415 -43.67 -2.40 -17.98
N GLY A 416 -42.97 -3.22 -18.79
CA GLY A 416 -43.52 -3.82 -20.00
C GLY A 416 -44.72 -4.74 -19.71
N ALA A 417 -44.60 -5.62 -18.74
CA ALA A 417 -45.67 -6.49 -18.28
C ALA A 417 -46.86 -5.70 -17.70
N TRP A 418 -46.59 -4.65 -16.88
CA TRP A 418 -47.62 -3.81 -16.32
C TRP A 418 -48.40 -3.01 -17.41
N THR A 419 -47.69 -2.47 -18.40
CA THR A 419 -48.31 -1.76 -19.52
C THR A 419 -49.18 -2.69 -20.39
N LEU A 420 -48.74 -3.93 -20.59
CA LEU A 420 -49.52 -4.94 -21.31
C LEU A 420 -50.78 -5.36 -20.53
N LEU A 421 -50.67 -5.54 -19.22
CA LEU A 421 -51.80 -5.81 -18.32
C LEU A 421 -52.77 -4.65 -18.23
N ALA A 422 -52.29 -3.39 -18.14
CA ALA A 422 -53.10 -2.21 -18.17
C ALA A 422 -53.89 -2.05 -19.47
N ARG A 423 -53.26 -2.30 -20.63
CA ARG A 423 -53.95 -2.28 -21.92
C ARG A 423 -55.02 -3.35 -22.05
N ARG A 424 -54.85 -4.52 -21.44
CA ARG A 424 -55.89 -5.59 -21.43
C ARG A 424 -57.09 -5.22 -20.54
N ARG A 425 -56.89 -4.41 -19.48
CA ARG A 425 -57.98 -3.95 -18.61
C ARG A 425 -58.81 -2.82 -19.22
N THR A 426 -58.28 -2.01 -20.13
CA THR A 426 -59.02 -0.95 -20.84
C THR A 426 -59.80 -1.44 -22.05
N ALA A 427 -59.56 -2.67 -22.54
CA ALA A 427 -60.28 -3.25 -23.69
C ALA A 427 -61.62 -3.93 -23.30
N GLY A 428 -62.03 -3.90 -22.01
CA GLY A 428 -63.22 -4.62 -21.52
C GLY A 428 -64.30 -3.77 -20.86
N ALA A 429 -64.34 -2.44 -21.07
CA ALA A 429 -65.37 -1.60 -20.47
C ALA A 429 -66.46 -1.22 -21.53
N PRO A 430 -67.74 -1.57 -21.34
CA PRO A 430 -68.81 -1.15 -22.23
C PRO A 430 -69.08 0.34 -22.09
N ALA A 431 -69.35 0.99 -23.21
CA ALA A 431 -69.75 2.39 -23.31
C ALA A 431 -71.09 2.63 -22.60
N GLN A 432 -71.11 3.45 -21.56
CA GLN A 432 -72.35 4.04 -21.04
C GLN A 432 -72.41 5.55 -21.38
N GLY A 433 -73.55 5.92 -21.91
CA GLY A 433 -73.87 7.23 -22.47
C GLY A 433 -74.00 8.34 -21.42
N PRO A 434 -74.24 9.57 -21.86
CA PRO A 434 -74.09 10.76 -21.04
C PRO A 434 -75.36 11.06 -20.20
N ALA A 435 -75.19 11.46 -18.95
CA ALA A 435 -76.20 12.04 -18.11
C ALA A 435 -75.72 13.34 -17.43
N PRO A 436 -76.62 14.23 -16.99
CA PRO A 436 -76.55 15.66 -17.21
C PRO A 436 -75.90 16.41 -16.04
N ALA A 437 -75.63 17.71 -16.35
CA ALA A 437 -75.07 18.73 -15.45
C ALA A 437 -75.93 19.04 -14.26
N ALA A 438 -75.33 19.19 -13.10
CA ALA A 438 -75.95 19.95 -11.96
C ALA A 438 -74.84 20.68 -11.17
N ALA A 439 -75.06 22.00 -11.21
CA ALA A 439 -74.93 23.02 -10.15
C ALA A 439 -73.69 23.18 -9.31
N VAL A 440 -73.17 24.34 -9.49
CA VAL A 440 -72.20 25.11 -8.68
C VAL A 440 -72.84 25.57 -7.34
N ALA A 441 -72.11 25.49 -6.26
CA ALA A 441 -72.21 26.40 -5.10
C ALA A 441 -70.92 26.42 -4.28
N PRO A 442 -70.67 27.50 -3.51
CA PRO A 442 -69.34 28.10 -3.50
C PRO A 442 -68.52 27.89 -2.22
N VAL A 443 -67.29 28.30 -2.37
CA VAL A 443 -66.21 28.53 -1.43
C VAL A 443 -66.58 29.02 -0.06
N THR A 444 -65.95 28.50 1.00
CA THR A 444 -65.54 29.26 2.16
C THR A 444 -64.15 28.86 2.63
N ASP A 445 -63.34 29.91 2.72
CA ASP A 445 -62.09 30.03 3.37
C ASP A 445 -62.09 29.52 4.82
N ALA A 446 -61.05 28.87 5.24
CA ALA A 446 -60.55 28.96 6.60
C ALA A 446 -59.07 28.70 6.64
N ALA A 447 -58.37 29.77 6.93
CA ALA A 447 -56.93 29.83 7.15
C ALA A 447 -56.58 29.38 8.56
N ALA A 448 -55.31 29.03 8.66
CA ALA A 448 -54.37 29.18 9.77
C ALA A 448 -54.23 28.07 10.80
N PRO A 449 -53.19 28.06 11.64
CA PRO A 449 -51.86 28.67 11.48
C PRO A 449 -50.69 27.75 11.88
N PHE A 450 -49.50 28.16 11.50
CA PHE A 450 -48.25 27.68 12.04
C PHE A 450 -48.00 28.14 13.46
N PRO A 451 -47.19 27.45 14.28
CA PRO A 451 -46.41 28.11 15.29
C PRO A 451 -44.91 28.03 14.99
N ALA A 452 -44.36 29.21 14.90
CA ALA A 452 -42.94 29.47 15.08
C ALA A 452 -42.58 29.38 16.56
N GLN A 453 -41.38 28.89 16.85
CA GLN A 453 -40.69 29.26 18.08
C GLN A 453 -39.19 29.32 17.85
N GLY A 454 -38.67 30.47 18.09
CA GLY A 454 -37.29 30.83 18.29
C GLY A 454 -36.91 30.71 19.78
N PRO A 455 -35.79 31.30 20.18
CA PRO A 455 -34.74 30.68 20.96
C PRO A 455 -34.73 31.07 22.43
N ALA A 456 -34.01 30.32 23.25
CA ALA A 456 -33.62 30.79 24.57
C ALA A 456 -32.21 30.35 24.97
N ALA A 457 -31.52 31.36 25.38
CA ALA A 457 -30.19 31.50 25.93
C ALA A 457 -30.09 31.12 27.41
N GLY A 458 -28.85 30.90 27.85
CA GLY A 458 -28.36 31.29 29.17
C GLY A 458 -28.20 30.15 30.18
N GLN A 459 -27.09 29.84 30.74
CA GLN A 459 -26.26 30.58 31.69
C GLN A 459 -25.22 29.63 32.30
N VAL A 460 -24.00 30.09 32.44
CA VAL A 460 -22.98 29.71 33.42
C VAL A 460 -23.23 30.57 34.68
N PRO A 461 -22.83 30.28 35.91
CA PRO A 461 -21.50 29.90 36.42
C PRO A 461 -21.45 29.11 37.77
N GLY A 462 -20.25 28.84 38.23
CA GLY A 462 -19.94 28.63 39.66
C GLY A 462 -18.89 27.57 39.91
N GLN A 463 -17.66 27.91 40.03
CA GLN A 463 -16.79 28.24 41.18
C GLN A 463 -16.19 27.02 41.92
N VAL A 464 -14.87 27.08 42.00
CA VAL A 464 -13.87 26.33 42.78
C VAL A 464 -14.03 26.66 44.30
N PRO A 465 -13.58 25.78 45.22
CA PRO A 465 -12.29 25.95 45.86
C PRO A 465 -11.57 24.60 46.14
N GLY A 466 -10.25 24.40 46.05
CA GLY A 466 -9.22 24.98 46.93
C GLY A 466 -8.90 24.04 48.08
N GLY A 467 -7.71 23.42 48.08
CA GLY A 467 -7.27 22.60 49.17
C GLY A 467 -5.79 22.23 49.04
N HIS A 468 -4.97 22.93 49.79
CA HIS A 468 -3.53 22.73 49.96
C HIS A 468 -3.19 21.42 50.73
N GLY A 469 -2.00 20.87 50.46
CA GLY A 469 -1.37 19.85 51.32
C GLY A 469 0.00 19.44 50.82
N GLN A 470 0.95 20.14 51.22
CA GLN A 470 2.31 20.02 51.73
C GLN A 470 3.08 18.71 51.52
N ILE A 471 4.31 18.94 51.01
CA ILE A 471 5.49 18.07 51.05
C ILE A 471 6.03 18.03 52.49
N PRO A 472 6.69 16.96 52.97
CA PRO A 472 8.15 16.92 53.07
C PRO A 472 8.75 15.53 52.81
N GLY A 473 9.97 15.35 52.43
CA GLY A 473 11.22 15.42 53.07
C GLY A 473 12.31 14.72 52.26
N GLN A 474 13.43 15.35 52.25
CA GLN A 474 14.75 14.95 51.78
C GLN A 474 15.30 13.73 52.55
N ALA A 475 16.23 12.98 51.96
CA ALA A 475 17.66 13.18 51.93
C ALA A 475 18.44 11.92 51.51
N PRO A 476 19.78 11.92 51.48
CA PRO A 476 20.56 11.79 50.28
C PRO A 476 21.56 10.60 50.30
N GLY A 477 22.20 10.38 49.16
CA GLY A 477 23.55 9.83 49.17
C GLY A 477 23.75 8.40 48.71
N GLN A 478 24.40 8.20 47.57
CA GLN A 478 25.76 7.67 47.54
C GLN A 478 26.28 7.64 46.11
N ALA A 479 27.51 8.08 45.92
CA ALA A 479 28.27 8.20 44.70
C ALA A 479 28.91 6.88 44.24
N PRO A 480 29.58 6.87 43.07
CA PRO A 480 29.69 5.72 42.18
C PRO A 480 30.95 4.87 42.37
N GLY A 481 30.83 3.59 42.11
CA GLY A 481 31.95 2.67 41.97
C GLY A 481 32.50 2.68 40.52
N GLN A 482 33.76 3.01 40.39
CA GLN A 482 34.60 2.86 39.19
C GLN A 482 34.78 1.39 38.89
N TYR A 483 34.54 1.01 37.62
CA TYR A 483 35.07 -0.23 37.06
C TYR A 483 36.07 0.09 35.94
N GLY A 484 37.26 -0.47 36.06
CA GLY A 484 38.36 -0.35 35.12
C GLY A 484 38.16 -1.18 33.86
N PRO A 485 39.02 -1.02 32.83
CA PRO A 485 38.86 -1.60 31.52
C PRO A 485 39.19 -3.11 31.48
N PRO A 486 38.56 -3.88 30.55
CA PRO A 486 38.88 -5.29 30.37
C PRO A 486 40.18 -5.49 29.57
N PRO A 487 40.87 -6.61 29.76
CA PRO A 487 42.13 -6.89 29.09
C PRO A 487 41.92 -7.30 27.61
N THR A 488 42.89 -6.87 26.81
CA THR A 488 43.12 -7.27 25.41
C THR A 488 43.54 -8.75 25.33
N TRP A 489 42.89 -9.50 24.46
CA TRP A 489 43.39 -10.67 23.73
C TRP A 489 42.98 -10.61 22.29
#